data_3b1b80359deee31bb29787d3c973273a
#
_entry.id   3b1b80359deee31bb29787d3c973273a
#
_cell.length_a   1.000
_cell.length_b   1.000
_cell.length_c   1.000
_cell.angle_alpha   90.00
_cell.angle_beta   90.00
_cell.angle_gamma   90.00
#
_symmetry.space_group_name_H-M   'P 1'
#
loop_
_entity.id
_entity.type
_entity.pdbx_description
1 polymer ?
#
loop_
_entity_poly.entity_id
_entity_poly.type
_entity_poly.pdbx_seq_one_letter_code
_entity_poly.pdbx_strand_id
1 'polypeptide(L)'
;MKRRRHKPGAPAPAQGRASGGPPQSETRAALPAAAARGRGRVWGISLLLALGAWLVFSPVWRFEFFRFDDPQYILDNPAVKAGLTGPGLAWALRATQAGNWHPLTWVSHMLDCQLFGVHAGWFHLVNATFHALNAALLFLALRQLTGATWRSALVAALFALHPLRVESVAWISERKDVLSGFFFMLTLWAYARYARPPGPEERDPTVPARGAGRPPLPASLFYGLALVCFALGLLSKPMLVTVPLVLGLLDFWPLQRVPRRGQRAPGSTAGMSAWSLLALEKVPFLTLALVQSGITLWAQKAEGAMATADQLRLSWRLGNALVAYVRYLRKMIWPDQLAFLYPHPGAWPVEQVAGAAGVLLLVFLGMFWLGRRRRYWLVGGLWFFGMLVPVIGLVQVGQQSWADRYSYLPSIGLLIILAWGLGDLAEKHRRAKGFVIAGAAALLAASTVATARQLPLWKSTEPLYCRALDVALRDAVYRRAYETIPLYMELHLSFARDWAEVVQTAEEKAQLVAYLRKWARLKPESAPVHLLLSEALARQGNWEEAVAEFNKAARLDPNVVRPPGAGRSP
;
A
#
# COMPACT_ATOMS: atom_id res chain seq x y z
N MET A 1 23.76 -8.40 -84.65
CA MET A 1 24.61 -7.52 -85.45
C MET A 1 25.31 -6.55 -84.51
N LYS A 2 26.63 -6.75 -84.29
CA LYS A 2 27.74 -5.81 -84.62
C LYS A 2 27.60 -4.42 -83.90
N ARG A 3 28.54 -3.88 -83.07
CA ARG A 3 30.03 -3.99 -83.08
C ARG A 3 30.60 -3.37 -81.81
N ARG A 4 31.71 -3.93 -81.39
CA ARG A 4 32.76 -3.39 -80.53
C ARG A 4 33.35 -2.06 -81.00
N ARG A 5 33.92 -1.22 -80.04
CA ARG A 5 35.31 -0.70 -80.05
C ARG A 5 35.49 0.29 -78.89
N HIS A 6 36.37 0.10 -78.04
CA HIS A 6 37.80 0.30 -77.88
C HIS A 6 38.16 1.55 -76.99
N LYS A 7 38.92 1.25 -75.93
CA LYS A 7 39.71 2.18 -75.12
C LYS A 7 40.81 2.90 -75.97
N PRO A 8 41.38 4.03 -75.50
CA PRO A 8 42.50 4.09 -74.54
C PRO A 8 42.41 5.34 -73.64
N GLY A 9 43.13 5.54 -72.61
CA GLY A 9 44.45 5.35 -72.08
C GLY A 9 44.63 6.32 -70.92
N ALA A 10 45.34 5.93 -69.85
CA ALA A 10 45.69 6.77 -68.69
C ALA A 10 46.80 7.77 -69.02
N PRO A 11 46.97 8.82 -68.23
CA PRO A 11 48.22 9.03 -67.54
C PRO A 11 48.15 9.29 -66.02
N ALA A 12 49.22 8.93 -65.31
CA ALA A 12 49.51 9.06 -63.89
C ALA A 12 50.17 10.45 -63.61
N PRO A 13 50.72 10.68 -62.38
CA PRO A 13 50.11 11.23 -61.17
C PRO A 13 50.64 12.63 -60.84
N ALA A 14 49.91 13.42 -60.04
CA ALA A 14 50.43 14.63 -59.43
C ALA A 14 50.28 14.58 -57.89
N GLN A 15 51.39 14.79 -57.27
CA GLN A 15 51.61 14.86 -55.81
C GLN A 15 50.99 16.10 -55.19
N GLY A 16 50.51 15.94 -53.98
CA GLY A 16 50.66 16.94 -52.94
C GLY A 16 49.51 17.88 -52.65
N ARG A 17 48.80 17.64 -51.57
CA ARG A 17 48.67 18.67 -50.51
C ARG A 17 47.95 18.08 -49.30
N ALA A 18 48.58 18.12 -48.13
CA ALA A 18 48.00 17.89 -46.85
C ALA A 18 46.86 18.87 -46.60
N SER A 19 45.63 18.36 -46.35
CA SER A 19 44.53 19.14 -45.80
C SER A 19 44.22 18.61 -44.42
N GLY A 20 44.43 19.48 -43.42
CA GLY A 20 44.20 19.22 -41.99
C GLY A 20 42.79 18.73 -41.75
N GLY A 21 42.67 17.62 -41.06
CA GLY A 21 41.39 17.14 -40.55
C GLY A 21 40.82 18.11 -39.52
N PRO A 22 39.49 18.22 -39.41
CA PRO A 22 38.86 19.09 -38.41
C PRO A 22 39.20 18.60 -37.00
N PRO A 23 39.30 19.48 -36.01
CA PRO A 23 39.72 19.15 -34.65
C PRO A 23 38.69 18.26 -33.96
N GLN A 24 39.11 17.06 -33.56
CA GLN A 24 38.33 16.07 -32.80
C GLN A 24 38.15 16.45 -31.31
N SER A 25 38.27 17.71 -30.91
CA SER A 25 38.35 18.11 -29.51
C SER A 25 37.04 18.55 -28.85
N GLU A 26 35.97 18.81 -29.58
CA GLU A 26 34.71 19.33 -28.97
C GLU A 26 33.67 18.29 -28.56
N THR A 27 33.72 17.08 -29.11
CA THR A 27 32.69 16.04 -28.82
C THR A 27 32.93 15.29 -27.50
N ARG A 28 34.14 15.36 -26.92
CA ARG A 28 34.53 14.63 -25.69
C ARG A 28 34.08 15.29 -24.37
N ALA A 29 33.84 16.59 -24.34
CA ALA A 29 33.48 17.33 -23.11
C ALA A 29 31.95 17.33 -22.82
N ALA A 30 31.11 17.17 -23.85
CA ALA A 30 29.64 17.23 -23.69
C ALA A 30 28.99 16.00 -23.03
N LEU A 31 29.59 14.81 -23.12
CA LEU A 31 29.09 13.56 -22.59
C LEU A 31 29.11 13.47 -21.04
N PRO A 32 30.15 13.91 -20.31
CA PRO A 32 30.16 13.90 -18.85
C PRO A 32 29.15 14.87 -18.24
N ALA A 33 28.94 16.03 -18.84
CA ALA A 33 28.00 17.06 -18.39
C ALA A 33 26.53 16.62 -18.61
N ALA A 34 26.24 15.89 -19.67
CA ALA A 34 24.89 15.33 -19.94
C ALA A 34 24.54 14.21 -18.95
N ALA A 35 25.49 13.33 -18.63
CA ALA A 35 25.32 12.25 -17.65
C ALA A 35 25.18 12.80 -16.21
N ALA A 36 25.92 13.85 -15.86
CA ALA A 36 25.80 14.54 -14.57
C ALA A 36 24.44 15.24 -14.43
N ARG A 37 23.98 15.94 -15.48
CA ARG A 37 22.64 16.56 -15.54
C ARG A 37 21.52 15.52 -15.43
N GLY A 38 21.68 14.35 -16.04
CA GLY A 38 20.72 13.24 -15.93
C GLY A 38 20.62 12.70 -14.51
N ARG A 39 21.72 12.56 -13.78
CA ARG A 39 21.74 12.14 -12.36
C ARG A 39 21.12 13.18 -11.44
N GLY A 40 21.48 14.46 -11.57
CA GLY A 40 20.90 15.55 -10.80
C GLY A 40 19.39 15.62 -10.91
N ARG A 41 18.83 15.45 -12.12
CA ARG A 41 17.38 15.41 -12.37
C ARG A 41 16.70 14.26 -11.63
N VAL A 42 17.31 13.07 -11.60
CA VAL A 42 16.74 11.90 -10.90
C VAL A 42 16.67 12.15 -9.40
N TRP A 43 17.75 12.63 -8.80
CA TRP A 43 17.76 12.95 -7.38
C TRP A 43 16.81 14.10 -7.04
N GLY A 44 16.70 15.11 -7.90
CA GLY A 44 15.74 16.20 -7.74
C GLY A 44 14.28 15.72 -7.74
N ILE A 45 13.91 14.80 -8.66
CA ILE A 45 12.57 14.20 -8.68
C ILE A 45 12.34 13.34 -7.43
N SER A 46 13.32 12.53 -7.01
CA SER A 46 13.22 11.70 -5.80
C SER A 46 12.99 12.54 -4.55
N LEU A 47 13.75 13.62 -4.40
CA LEU A 47 13.62 14.55 -3.28
C LEU A 47 12.25 15.26 -3.31
N LEU A 48 11.80 15.73 -4.47
CA LEU A 48 10.50 16.38 -4.62
C LEU A 48 9.35 15.44 -4.24
N LEU A 49 9.41 14.17 -4.66
CA LEU A 49 8.42 13.16 -4.29
C LEU A 49 8.42 12.89 -2.78
N ALA A 50 9.59 12.74 -2.17
CA ALA A 50 9.72 12.51 -0.74
C ALA A 50 9.22 13.73 0.06
N LEU A 51 9.66 14.94 -0.28
CA LEU A 51 9.23 16.16 0.40
C LEU A 51 7.75 16.44 0.20
N GLY A 52 7.21 16.23 -1.01
CA GLY A 52 5.79 16.40 -1.30
C GLY A 52 4.92 15.46 -0.47
N ALA A 53 5.29 14.17 -0.40
CA ALA A 53 4.60 13.20 0.46
C ALA A 53 4.71 13.60 1.94
N TRP A 54 5.92 13.91 2.41
CA TRP A 54 6.17 14.27 3.80
C TRP A 54 5.38 15.51 4.23
N LEU A 55 5.34 16.56 3.41
CA LEU A 55 4.59 17.79 3.68
C LEU A 55 3.08 17.54 3.77
N VAL A 56 2.50 16.74 2.86
CA VAL A 56 1.07 16.43 2.89
C VAL A 56 0.68 15.66 4.15
N PHE A 57 1.55 14.75 4.63
CA PHE A 57 1.30 13.95 5.82
C PHE A 57 1.83 14.59 7.11
N SER A 58 2.64 15.65 7.07
CA SER A 58 3.23 16.29 8.26
C SER A 58 2.23 16.71 9.36
N PRO A 59 0.93 17.04 9.07
CA PRO A 59 -0.04 17.37 10.12
C PRO A 59 -0.26 16.24 11.13
N VAL A 60 0.10 14.99 10.81
CA VAL A 60 -0.02 13.83 11.72
C VAL A 60 0.81 14.01 13.01
N TRP A 61 1.78 14.92 13.04
CA TRP A 61 2.52 15.31 14.24
C TRP A 61 1.63 15.68 15.42
N ARG A 62 0.42 16.21 15.14
CA ARG A 62 -0.55 16.68 16.14
C ARG A 62 -1.61 15.64 16.48
N PHE A 63 -1.46 14.40 15.98
CA PHE A 63 -2.45 13.35 16.15
C PHE A 63 -2.15 12.54 17.41
N GLU A 64 -3.20 12.01 17.99
CA GLU A 64 -3.18 11.16 19.16
C GLU A 64 -3.00 9.68 18.79
N PHE A 65 -2.74 8.84 19.79
CA PHE A 65 -2.84 7.40 19.62
C PHE A 65 -4.30 7.01 19.32
N PHE A 66 -4.49 6.13 18.34
CA PHE A 66 -5.81 5.56 18.03
C PHE A 66 -6.11 4.42 19.01
N ARG A 67 -7.10 4.61 19.89
CA ARG A 67 -7.47 3.65 20.95
C ARG A 67 -8.24 2.44 20.40
N PHE A 68 -7.65 1.74 19.44
CA PHE A 68 -8.12 0.46 18.91
C PHE A 68 -6.97 -0.56 18.97
N ASP A 69 -5.93 -0.42 18.17
CA ASP A 69 -4.75 -1.30 18.22
C ASP A 69 -3.56 -0.65 18.96
N ASP A 70 -3.43 0.70 18.94
CA ASP A 70 -2.25 1.38 19.49
C ASP A 70 -2.02 1.13 20.99
N PRO A 71 -3.06 0.94 21.85
CA PRO A 71 -2.85 0.50 23.23
C PRO A 71 -2.09 -0.82 23.29
N GLN A 72 -2.54 -1.84 22.60
CA GLN A 72 -1.92 -3.17 22.57
C GLN A 72 -0.52 -3.16 21.96
N TYR A 73 -0.29 -2.29 20.98
CA TYR A 73 1.00 -2.18 20.30
C TYR A 73 2.02 -1.39 21.12
N ILE A 74 1.60 -0.34 21.86
CA ILE A 74 2.51 0.64 22.45
C ILE A 74 2.15 0.96 23.90
N LEU A 75 0.92 1.48 24.17
CA LEU A 75 0.58 2.10 25.45
C LEU A 75 0.58 1.09 26.60
N ASP A 76 0.07 -0.13 26.35
CA ASP A 76 -0.05 -1.20 27.33
C ASP A 76 1.00 -2.30 27.14
N ASN A 77 2.01 -2.04 26.27
CA ASN A 77 3.06 -3.01 25.97
C ASN A 77 4.38 -2.66 26.69
N PRO A 78 4.69 -3.29 27.82
CA PRO A 78 5.88 -2.98 28.59
C PRO A 78 7.17 -3.32 27.84
N ALA A 79 7.16 -4.37 27.00
CA ALA A 79 8.34 -4.76 26.22
C ALA A 79 8.70 -3.70 25.17
N VAL A 80 7.70 -3.08 24.53
CA VAL A 80 7.90 -2.00 23.55
C VAL A 80 8.33 -0.71 24.26
N LYS A 81 7.68 -0.35 25.36
CA LYS A 81 8.01 0.87 26.14
C LYS A 81 9.41 0.86 26.72
N ALA A 82 9.95 -0.32 27.04
CA ALA A 82 11.31 -0.48 27.56
C ALA A 82 12.42 -0.16 26.53
N GLY A 83 12.06 0.03 25.25
CA GLY A 83 13.03 0.29 24.19
C GLY A 83 13.80 -0.97 23.74
N LEU A 84 14.97 -0.77 23.13
CA LEU A 84 15.82 -1.85 22.59
C LEU A 84 16.63 -2.51 23.71
N THR A 85 15.96 -3.39 24.47
CA THR A 85 16.60 -4.21 25.51
C THR A 85 16.78 -5.65 25.04
N GLY A 86 17.76 -6.39 25.59
CA GLY A 86 17.94 -7.82 25.26
C GLY A 86 16.67 -8.65 25.46
N PRO A 87 15.99 -8.56 26.63
CA PRO A 87 14.70 -9.21 26.85
C PRO A 87 13.61 -8.75 25.89
N GLY A 88 13.54 -7.45 25.55
CA GLY A 88 12.59 -6.91 24.58
C GLY A 88 12.79 -7.47 23.17
N LEU A 89 14.03 -7.57 22.69
CA LEU A 89 14.36 -8.16 21.39
C LEU A 89 14.01 -9.67 21.35
N ALA A 90 14.31 -10.40 22.44
CA ALA A 90 13.94 -11.82 22.56
C ALA A 90 12.40 -12.00 22.57
N TRP A 91 11.67 -11.09 23.22
CA TRP A 91 10.21 -11.05 23.19
C TRP A 91 9.70 -10.77 21.76
N ALA A 92 10.22 -9.76 21.08
CA ALA A 92 9.80 -9.40 19.71
C ALA A 92 9.90 -10.57 18.72
N LEU A 93 10.94 -11.41 18.85
CA LEU A 93 11.13 -12.60 18.01
C LEU A 93 10.12 -13.72 18.28
N ARG A 94 9.48 -13.75 19.45
CA ARG A 94 8.54 -14.81 19.87
C ARG A 94 7.09 -14.33 19.91
N ALA A 95 6.85 -13.03 20.00
CA ALA A 95 5.52 -12.47 20.18
C ALA A 95 4.63 -12.70 18.95
N THR A 96 3.44 -13.25 19.22
CA THR A 96 2.34 -13.41 18.24
C THR A 96 1.18 -12.47 18.55
N GLN A 97 1.41 -11.49 19.39
CA GLN A 97 0.39 -10.56 19.89
C GLN A 97 -0.42 -9.93 18.74
N ALA A 98 -1.72 -9.77 18.95
CA ALA A 98 -2.69 -9.34 17.94
C ALA A 98 -2.76 -10.28 16.71
N GLY A 99 -2.48 -11.58 16.89
CA GLY A 99 -2.52 -12.58 15.81
C GLY A 99 -1.47 -12.39 14.72
N ASN A 100 -0.39 -11.63 14.99
CA ASN A 100 0.63 -11.30 14.01
C ASN A 100 2.04 -11.61 14.53
N TRP A 101 2.84 -12.28 13.70
CA TRP A 101 4.28 -12.39 13.90
C TRP A 101 5.02 -11.42 12.99
N HIS A 102 5.44 -10.28 13.54
CA HIS A 102 6.12 -9.20 12.82
C HIS A 102 7.22 -8.54 13.68
N PRO A 103 8.27 -9.30 14.02
CA PRO A 103 9.29 -8.89 14.98
C PRO A 103 9.95 -7.55 14.64
N LEU A 104 10.16 -7.24 13.36
CA LEU A 104 10.82 -6.01 12.96
C LEU A 104 9.93 -4.77 13.18
N THR A 105 8.61 -4.93 13.12
CA THR A 105 7.66 -3.87 13.49
C THR A 105 7.74 -3.57 14.97
N TRP A 106 7.81 -4.59 15.84
CA TRP A 106 8.03 -4.41 17.28
C TRP A 106 9.34 -3.68 17.55
N VAL A 107 10.46 -4.12 16.94
CA VAL A 107 11.78 -3.48 17.07
C VAL A 107 11.73 -2.02 16.60
N SER A 108 10.99 -1.71 15.54
CA SER A 108 10.80 -0.33 15.08
C SER A 108 10.09 0.55 16.13
N HIS A 109 9.05 0.03 16.78
CA HIS A 109 8.35 0.76 17.85
C HIS A 109 9.20 0.88 19.12
N MET A 110 9.98 -0.15 19.49
CA MET A 110 10.96 -0.08 20.58
C MET A 110 11.99 1.02 20.34
N LEU A 111 12.47 1.15 19.10
CA LEU A 111 13.40 2.21 18.72
C LEU A 111 12.76 3.60 18.87
N ASP A 112 11.51 3.76 18.45
CA ASP A 112 10.78 5.02 18.62
C ASP A 112 10.64 5.36 20.12
N CYS A 113 10.26 4.39 20.97
CA CYS A 113 10.18 4.59 22.42
C CYS A 113 11.53 5.00 23.03
N GLN A 114 12.62 4.38 22.58
CA GLN A 114 13.97 4.70 23.07
C GLN A 114 14.44 6.10 22.68
N LEU A 115 14.12 6.54 21.44
CA LEU A 115 14.59 7.82 20.91
C LEU A 115 13.71 9.00 21.34
N PHE A 116 12.42 8.79 21.44
CA PHE A 116 11.43 9.87 21.56
C PHE A 116 10.49 9.73 22.77
N GLY A 117 10.63 8.65 23.55
CA GLY A 117 9.63 8.30 24.55
C GLY A 117 8.28 7.91 23.94
N VAL A 118 7.25 7.79 24.78
CA VAL A 118 5.89 7.46 24.32
C VAL A 118 5.15 8.75 23.95
N HIS A 119 5.42 9.27 22.75
CA HIS A 119 4.83 10.50 22.24
C HIS A 119 4.27 10.27 20.83
N ALA A 120 2.94 10.26 20.68
CA ALA A 120 2.23 9.90 19.44
C ALA A 120 2.77 10.61 18.18
N GLY A 121 3.03 11.92 18.27
CA GLY A 121 3.52 12.72 17.13
C GLY A 121 4.78 12.16 16.47
N TRP A 122 5.75 11.68 17.27
CA TRP A 122 6.97 11.07 16.70
C TRP A 122 6.68 9.75 15.99
N PHE A 123 5.84 8.90 16.55
CA PHE A 123 5.44 7.65 15.92
C PHE A 123 4.75 7.90 14.56
N HIS A 124 3.87 8.90 14.51
CA HIS A 124 3.22 9.30 13.27
C HIS A 124 4.23 9.85 12.25
N LEU A 125 5.17 10.72 12.67
CA LEU A 125 6.18 11.28 11.77
C LEU A 125 7.12 10.20 11.21
N VAL A 126 7.46 9.19 11.99
CA VAL A 126 8.26 8.05 11.50
C VAL A 126 7.48 7.28 10.42
N ASN A 127 6.15 7.06 10.59
CA ASN A 127 5.32 6.48 9.52
C ASN A 127 5.31 7.34 8.26
N ALA A 128 5.10 8.66 8.41
CA ALA A 128 5.11 9.60 7.29
C ALA A 128 6.47 9.62 6.57
N THR A 129 7.57 9.51 7.33
CA THR A 129 8.93 9.44 6.77
C THR A 129 9.15 8.16 5.98
N PHE A 130 8.74 6.99 6.49
CA PHE A 130 8.79 5.75 5.72
C PHE A 130 7.95 5.85 4.44
N HIS A 131 6.76 6.44 4.51
CA HIS A 131 5.93 6.63 3.32
C HIS A 131 6.57 7.56 2.29
N ALA A 132 7.19 8.66 2.71
CA ALA A 132 7.94 9.55 1.85
C ALA A 132 9.14 8.86 1.17
N LEU A 133 9.88 8.05 1.93
CA LEU A 133 10.97 7.21 1.40
C LEU A 133 10.44 6.17 0.41
N ASN A 134 9.28 5.55 0.69
CA ASN A 134 8.64 4.59 -0.20
C ASN A 134 8.29 5.22 -1.55
N ALA A 135 7.79 6.46 -1.57
CA ALA A 135 7.49 7.17 -2.81
C ALA A 135 8.76 7.42 -3.65
N ALA A 136 9.85 7.88 -3.02
CA ALA A 136 11.13 8.08 -3.69
C ALA A 136 11.73 6.77 -4.21
N LEU A 137 11.73 5.71 -3.38
CA LEU A 137 12.24 4.39 -3.74
C LEU A 137 11.41 3.74 -4.85
N LEU A 138 10.08 3.88 -4.84
CA LEU A 138 9.21 3.41 -5.91
C LEU A 138 9.58 4.05 -7.25
N PHE A 139 9.77 5.37 -7.26
CA PHE A 139 10.26 6.07 -8.46
C PHE A 139 11.60 5.51 -8.94
N LEU A 140 12.57 5.36 -8.03
CA LEU A 140 13.91 4.85 -8.38
C LEU A 140 13.85 3.41 -8.90
N ALA A 141 13.08 2.52 -8.25
CA ALA A 141 12.90 1.14 -8.66
C ALA A 141 12.23 1.03 -10.04
N LEU A 142 11.10 1.71 -10.25
CA LEU A 142 10.39 1.68 -11.54
C LEU A 142 11.22 2.31 -12.66
N ARG A 143 11.91 3.42 -12.38
CA ARG A 143 12.82 4.02 -13.36
C ARG A 143 13.98 3.09 -13.70
N GLN A 144 14.56 2.40 -12.70
CA GLN A 144 15.60 1.39 -12.92
C GLN A 144 15.07 0.23 -13.77
N LEU A 145 13.85 -0.24 -13.51
CA LEU A 145 13.21 -1.34 -14.24
C LEU A 145 12.84 -0.98 -15.68
N THR A 146 12.37 0.23 -15.93
CA THR A 146 11.71 0.59 -17.19
C THR A 146 12.49 1.59 -18.05
N GLY A 147 13.38 2.38 -17.44
CA GLY A 147 14.03 3.53 -18.08
C GLY A 147 13.10 4.76 -18.24
N ALA A 148 11.80 4.65 -17.96
CA ALA A 148 10.78 5.67 -18.23
C ALA A 148 10.64 6.66 -17.05
N THR A 149 11.43 7.74 -17.04
CA THR A 149 11.50 8.69 -15.91
C THR A 149 10.12 9.28 -15.56
N TRP A 150 9.39 9.86 -16.53
CA TRP A 150 8.14 10.57 -16.25
C TRP A 150 6.98 9.65 -15.88
N ARG A 151 6.87 8.48 -16.54
CA ARG A 151 5.86 7.47 -16.21
C ARG A 151 6.08 6.94 -14.79
N SER A 152 7.33 6.66 -14.42
CA SER A 152 7.70 6.23 -13.06
C SER A 152 7.44 7.31 -12.01
N ALA A 153 7.72 8.59 -12.34
CA ALA A 153 7.43 9.72 -11.46
C ALA A 153 5.93 9.88 -11.21
N LEU A 154 5.10 9.73 -12.26
CA LEU A 154 3.64 9.80 -12.12
C LEU A 154 3.08 8.67 -11.23
N VAL A 155 3.57 7.43 -11.40
CA VAL A 155 3.19 6.31 -10.51
C VAL A 155 3.53 6.64 -9.06
N ALA A 156 4.76 7.09 -8.81
CA ALA A 156 5.23 7.38 -7.46
C ALA A 156 4.48 8.57 -6.83
N ALA A 157 4.18 9.61 -7.61
CA ALA A 157 3.41 10.77 -7.13
C ALA A 157 1.96 10.39 -6.78
N LEU A 158 1.28 9.62 -7.63
CA LEU A 158 -0.06 9.13 -7.35
C LEU A 158 -0.07 8.15 -6.16
N PHE A 159 0.93 7.27 -6.07
CA PHE A 159 1.11 6.41 -4.90
C PHE A 159 1.26 7.22 -3.62
N ALA A 160 2.08 8.29 -3.64
CA ALA A 160 2.35 9.12 -2.48
C ALA A 160 1.12 9.92 -2.02
N LEU A 161 0.29 10.39 -2.95
CA LEU A 161 -0.72 11.42 -2.68
C LEU A 161 -2.16 10.87 -2.69
N HIS A 162 -2.37 9.58 -2.96
CA HIS A 162 -3.71 9.02 -3.03
C HIS A 162 -4.32 8.82 -1.63
N PRO A 163 -5.60 9.19 -1.37
CA PRO A 163 -6.20 9.15 -0.03
C PRO A 163 -6.31 7.75 0.58
N LEU A 164 -6.25 6.69 -0.21
CA LEU A 164 -6.12 5.31 0.29
C LEU A 164 -4.79 5.04 1.04
N ARG A 165 -3.86 5.98 1.07
CA ARG A 165 -2.61 5.87 1.87
C ARG A 165 -2.80 6.31 3.31
N VAL A 166 -3.86 7.10 3.57
CA VAL A 166 -4.06 7.75 4.87
C VAL A 166 -4.12 6.70 5.99
N GLU A 167 -4.86 5.62 5.85
CA GLU A 167 -4.96 4.57 6.86
C GLU A 167 -3.59 3.95 7.17
N SER A 168 -2.80 3.56 6.16
CA SER A 168 -1.46 2.97 6.35
C SER A 168 -0.43 3.94 6.96
N VAL A 169 -0.61 5.26 6.78
CA VAL A 169 0.38 6.27 7.22
C VAL A 169 -0.01 6.90 8.54
N ALA A 170 -1.29 7.26 8.69
CA ALA A 170 -1.79 7.97 9.87
C ALA A 170 -2.07 7.03 11.06
N TRP A 171 -2.25 5.73 10.84
CA TRP A 171 -2.40 4.77 11.94
C TRP A 171 -1.05 4.26 12.41
N ILE A 172 -0.71 4.51 13.68
CA ILE A 172 0.60 4.14 14.24
C ILE A 172 0.84 2.64 14.14
N SER A 173 -0.13 1.80 14.54
CA SER A 173 -0.02 0.33 14.48
C SER A 173 0.12 -0.21 13.05
N GLU A 174 -0.22 0.55 12.01
CA GLU A 174 0.05 0.20 10.62
C GLU A 174 1.48 0.60 10.15
N ARG A 175 2.41 0.86 11.09
CA ARG A 175 3.85 0.89 10.85
C ARG A 175 4.29 -0.28 9.98
N LYS A 176 3.70 -1.44 10.21
CA LYS A 176 3.92 -2.67 9.45
C LYS A 176 3.71 -2.47 7.93
N ASP A 177 2.80 -1.59 7.48
CA ASP A 177 2.58 -1.31 6.06
C ASP A 177 3.70 -0.48 5.45
N VAL A 178 4.03 0.64 6.08
CA VAL A 178 5.04 1.55 5.55
C VAL A 178 6.45 0.98 5.67
N LEU A 179 6.74 0.22 6.72
CA LEU A 179 8.02 -0.44 6.95
C LEU A 179 8.22 -1.62 5.98
N SER A 180 7.22 -2.49 5.83
CA SER A 180 7.28 -3.57 4.82
C SER A 180 7.34 -3.02 3.40
N GLY A 181 6.63 -1.92 3.13
CA GLY A 181 6.72 -1.16 1.89
C GLY A 181 8.14 -0.69 1.58
N PHE A 182 8.85 -0.18 2.59
CA PHE A 182 10.25 0.25 2.45
C PHE A 182 11.16 -0.91 1.99
N PHE A 183 11.06 -2.06 2.65
CA PHE A 183 11.82 -3.24 2.26
C PHE A 183 11.36 -3.83 0.93
N PHE A 184 10.08 -3.74 0.61
CA PHE A 184 9.57 -4.13 -0.71
C PHE A 184 10.18 -3.28 -1.83
N MET A 185 10.22 -1.95 -1.68
CA MET A 185 10.84 -1.07 -2.69
C MET A 185 12.34 -1.33 -2.85
N LEU A 186 13.04 -1.59 -1.74
CA LEU A 186 14.46 -1.98 -1.77
C LEU A 186 14.66 -3.33 -2.45
N THR A 187 13.77 -4.31 -2.21
CA THR A 187 13.77 -5.61 -2.90
C THR A 187 13.63 -5.42 -4.40
N LEU A 188 12.67 -4.61 -4.85
CA LEU A 188 12.48 -4.32 -6.28
C LEU A 188 13.70 -3.62 -6.90
N TRP A 189 14.26 -2.65 -6.19
CA TRP A 189 15.44 -1.92 -6.65
C TRP A 189 16.67 -2.84 -6.76
N ALA A 190 16.92 -3.66 -5.75
CA ALA A 190 18.04 -4.60 -5.75
C ALA A 190 17.84 -5.68 -6.84
N TYR A 191 16.63 -6.22 -6.97
CA TYR A 191 16.29 -7.17 -8.03
C TYR A 191 16.46 -6.57 -9.42
N ALA A 192 16.06 -5.31 -9.62
CA ALA A 192 16.29 -4.60 -10.89
C ALA A 192 17.77 -4.45 -11.24
N ARG A 193 18.63 -4.25 -10.24
CA ARG A 193 20.10 -4.21 -10.41
C ARG A 193 20.67 -5.59 -10.76
N TYR A 194 20.18 -6.63 -10.10
CA TYR A 194 20.55 -8.00 -10.39
C TYR A 194 20.17 -8.41 -11.82
N ALA A 195 18.92 -8.17 -12.19
CA ALA A 195 18.32 -8.68 -13.43
C ALA A 195 18.72 -7.93 -14.70
N ARG A 196 19.26 -6.70 -14.60
CA ARG A 196 19.81 -5.95 -15.73
C ARG A 196 21.30 -6.23 -15.87
N PRO A 197 21.74 -6.84 -16.98
CA PRO A 197 23.16 -6.90 -17.28
C PRO A 197 23.71 -5.49 -17.47
N PRO A 198 24.99 -5.25 -17.13
CA PRO A 198 25.69 -4.00 -17.46
C PRO A 198 25.55 -3.70 -18.96
N GLY A 199 25.31 -2.43 -19.29
CA GLY A 199 25.14 -1.98 -20.67
C GLY A 199 26.37 -2.26 -21.54
N PRO A 200 26.25 -2.23 -22.89
CA PRO A 200 27.38 -2.45 -23.78
C PRO A 200 28.57 -1.54 -23.48
N GLU A 201 28.31 -0.29 -23.05
CA GLU A 201 29.35 0.68 -22.67
C GLU A 201 30.09 0.31 -21.36
N GLU A 202 29.49 -0.51 -20.48
CA GLU A 202 30.10 -1.00 -19.25
C GLU A 202 30.88 -2.32 -19.46
N ARG A 203 30.73 -2.94 -20.63
CA ARG A 203 31.39 -4.22 -21.00
C ARG A 203 32.58 -4.06 -21.92
N ASP A 204 32.79 -2.87 -22.51
CA ASP A 204 33.91 -2.62 -23.43
C ASP A 204 35.19 -2.42 -22.62
N PRO A 205 36.12 -3.41 -22.62
CA PRO A 205 37.40 -3.30 -21.91
C PRO A 205 38.33 -2.23 -22.50
N THR A 206 38.02 -1.71 -23.70
CA THR A 206 38.81 -0.65 -24.36
C THR A 206 38.33 0.74 -23.95
N VAL A 207 37.13 0.87 -23.35
CA VAL A 207 36.66 2.14 -22.78
C VAL A 207 37.23 2.27 -21.37
N PRO A 208 38.17 3.21 -21.11
CA PRO A 208 38.72 3.41 -19.77
C PRO A 208 37.57 3.63 -18.80
N ALA A 209 37.55 2.84 -17.70
CA ALA A 209 36.54 2.93 -16.65
C ALA A 209 36.41 4.41 -16.25
N ARG A 210 35.28 5.03 -16.60
CA ARG A 210 35.04 6.45 -16.37
C ARG A 210 34.95 6.73 -14.88
N GLY A 211 36.00 7.25 -14.34
CA GLY A 211 36.20 7.56 -12.92
C GLY A 211 36.92 6.42 -12.23
N ALA A 212 38.22 6.63 -12.00
CA ALA A 212 39.07 5.74 -11.24
C ALA A 212 38.47 5.46 -9.86
N GLY A 213 37.72 4.36 -9.72
CA GLY A 213 37.15 3.97 -8.43
C GLY A 213 36.13 2.86 -8.51
N ARG A 214 36.50 1.70 -8.17
CA ARG A 214 35.77 0.48 -7.84
C ARG A 214 35.09 -0.26 -9.01
N PRO A 215 35.40 -1.54 -9.21
CA PRO A 215 34.70 -2.39 -10.14
C PRO A 215 33.19 -2.43 -9.81
N PRO A 216 32.30 -2.59 -10.81
CA PRO A 216 30.87 -2.74 -10.55
C PRO A 216 30.64 -3.90 -9.59
N LEU A 217 29.81 -3.69 -8.57
CA LEU A 217 29.46 -4.73 -7.61
C LEU A 217 28.85 -5.94 -8.35
N PRO A 218 29.21 -7.18 -7.97
CA PRO A 218 28.74 -8.38 -8.66
C PRO A 218 27.23 -8.52 -8.58
N ALA A 219 26.60 -9.06 -9.63
CA ALA A 219 25.15 -9.25 -9.68
C ALA A 219 24.64 -10.14 -8.52
N SER A 220 25.45 -11.12 -8.08
CA SER A 220 25.13 -11.97 -6.92
C SER A 220 24.93 -11.18 -5.63
N LEU A 221 25.67 -10.09 -5.42
CA LEU A 221 25.46 -9.23 -4.26
C LEU A 221 24.05 -8.57 -4.28
N PHE A 222 23.62 -8.11 -5.44
CA PHE A 222 22.28 -7.51 -5.57
C PHE A 222 21.17 -8.55 -5.42
N TYR A 223 21.40 -9.80 -5.83
CA TYR A 223 20.48 -10.90 -5.56
C TYR A 223 20.39 -11.20 -4.05
N GLY A 224 21.53 -11.31 -3.37
CA GLY A 224 21.58 -11.48 -1.91
C GLY A 224 20.91 -10.31 -1.18
N LEU A 225 21.15 -9.07 -1.60
CA LEU A 225 20.51 -7.89 -1.03
C LEU A 225 18.97 -7.93 -1.24
N ALA A 226 18.50 -8.37 -2.40
CA ALA A 226 17.06 -8.52 -2.65
C ALA A 226 16.43 -9.56 -1.71
N LEU A 227 17.10 -10.70 -1.46
CA LEU A 227 16.66 -11.73 -0.50
C LEU A 227 16.63 -11.18 0.94
N VAL A 228 17.68 -10.49 1.36
CA VAL A 228 17.73 -9.89 2.71
C VAL A 228 16.64 -8.85 2.89
N CYS A 229 16.48 -7.93 1.95
CA CYS A 229 15.40 -6.94 2.01
C CYS A 229 14.02 -7.61 2.02
N PHE A 230 13.81 -8.65 1.23
CA PHE A 230 12.57 -9.41 1.22
C PHE A 230 12.30 -10.08 2.57
N ALA A 231 13.31 -10.72 3.18
CA ALA A 231 13.20 -11.32 4.51
C ALA A 231 12.84 -10.27 5.58
N LEU A 232 13.52 -9.11 5.58
CA LEU A 232 13.21 -8.00 6.49
C LEU A 232 11.78 -7.47 6.26
N GLY A 233 11.33 -7.44 5.02
CA GLY A 233 9.96 -7.09 4.69
C GLY A 233 8.93 -8.08 5.24
N LEU A 234 9.19 -9.38 5.14
CA LEU A 234 8.35 -10.44 5.74
C LEU A 234 8.31 -10.34 7.27
N LEU A 235 9.45 -10.04 7.91
CA LEU A 235 9.54 -9.78 9.35
C LEU A 235 8.82 -8.49 9.78
N SER A 236 8.46 -7.62 8.85
CA SER A 236 7.66 -6.41 9.09
C SER A 236 6.17 -6.64 8.88
N LYS A 237 5.75 -7.31 7.81
CA LYS A 237 4.36 -7.66 7.51
C LYS A 237 4.27 -8.90 6.62
N PRO A 238 3.48 -9.92 7.00
CA PRO A 238 3.33 -11.17 6.22
C PRO A 238 2.78 -10.97 4.79
N MET A 239 2.11 -9.86 4.49
CA MET A 239 1.50 -9.59 3.17
C MET A 239 2.51 -9.69 2.01
N LEU A 240 3.82 -9.55 2.27
CA LEU A 240 4.86 -9.66 1.26
C LEU A 240 5.11 -11.09 0.73
N VAL A 241 4.41 -12.11 1.23
CA VAL A 241 4.47 -13.49 0.67
C VAL A 241 4.16 -13.54 -0.83
N THR A 242 3.54 -12.50 -1.37
CA THR A 242 3.22 -12.35 -2.81
C THR A 242 4.38 -11.80 -3.66
N VAL A 243 5.48 -11.37 -3.07
CA VAL A 243 6.64 -10.79 -3.79
C VAL A 243 7.22 -11.73 -4.86
N PRO A 244 7.35 -13.05 -4.65
CA PRO A 244 7.84 -13.95 -5.70
C PRO A 244 7.01 -13.88 -6.99
N LEU A 245 5.67 -13.73 -6.87
CA LEU A 245 4.78 -13.48 -8.01
C LEU A 245 5.14 -12.15 -8.71
N VAL A 246 5.30 -11.08 -7.94
CA VAL A 246 5.66 -9.76 -8.49
C VAL A 246 6.98 -9.81 -9.23
N LEU A 247 8.02 -10.48 -8.68
CA LEU A 247 9.30 -10.65 -9.37
C LEU A 247 9.16 -11.42 -10.67
N GLY A 248 8.33 -12.47 -10.71
CA GLY A 248 8.01 -13.20 -11.95
C GLY A 248 7.30 -12.32 -12.99
N LEU A 249 6.37 -11.47 -12.56
CA LEU A 249 5.71 -10.49 -13.43
C LEU A 249 6.71 -9.48 -13.99
N LEU A 250 7.67 -9.02 -13.19
CA LEU A 250 8.71 -8.10 -13.62
C LEU A 250 9.67 -8.74 -14.64
N ASP A 251 9.96 -10.04 -14.53
CA ASP A 251 10.73 -10.77 -15.54
C ASP A 251 10.01 -10.83 -16.89
N PHE A 252 8.67 -10.92 -16.88
CA PHE A 252 7.88 -10.86 -18.11
C PHE A 252 7.81 -9.44 -18.68
N TRP A 253 7.59 -8.43 -17.86
CA TRP A 253 7.64 -7.01 -18.17
C TRP A 253 7.96 -6.22 -16.90
N PRO A 254 8.89 -5.26 -16.93
CA PRO A 254 9.59 -4.70 -18.11
C PRO A 254 10.92 -5.36 -18.47
N LEU A 255 11.42 -6.30 -17.65
CA LEU A 255 12.76 -6.88 -17.82
C LEU A 255 12.91 -7.77 -19.07
N GLN A 256 11.81 -8.32 -19.57
CA GLN A 256 11.75 -9.17 -20.79
C GLN A 256 12.73 -10.36 -20.77
N ARG A 257 12.96 -10.93 -19.57
CA ARG A 257 13.84 -12.11 -19.37
C ARG A 257 13.18 -13.42 -19.81
N VAL A 258 11.85 -13.41 -19.97
CA VAL A 258 11.07 -14.54 -20.45
C VAL A 258 11.26 -14.67 -21.96
N PRO A 259 11.87 -15.77 -22.47
CA PRO A 259 12.13 -15.93 -23.90
C PRO A 259 10.82 -16.04 -24.69
N ARG A 260 10.84 -15.56 -25.92
CA ARG A 260 9.75 -15.82 -26.86
C ARG A 260 9.78 -17.29 -27.27
N ARG A 261 8.60 -17.86 -27.55
CA ARG A 261 8.45 -19.26 -27.95
C ARG A 261 9.43 -19.59 -29.11
N GLY A 262 10.33 -20.55 -28.90
CA GLY A 262 11.36 -20.95 -29.88
C GLY A 262 12.75 -20.31 -29.72
N GLN A 263 12.94 -19.35 -28.80
CA GLN A 263 14.28 -18.78 -28.54
C GLN A 263 14.97 -19.52 -27.37
N ARG A 264 16.23 -19.94 -27.60
CA ARG A 264 17.10 -20.45 -26.54
C ARG A 264 17.63 -19.28 -25.70
N ALA A 265 17.79 -19.48 -24.41
CA ALA A 265 18.39 -18.46 -23.54
C ALA A 265 19.87 -18.24 -23.93
N PRO A 266 20.31 -16.98 -24.05
CA PRO A 266 21.75 -16.71 -24.20
C PRO A 266 22.50 -17.29 -22.98
N GLY A 267 23.49 -18.16 -23.23
CA GLY A 267 24.36 -18.73 -22.19
C GLY A 267 23.85 -20.01 -21.51
N SER A 268 22.77 -20.67 -21.99
CA SER A 268 22.36 -21.96 -21.43
C SER A 268 23.31 -23.09 -21.90
N THR A 269 24.23 -23.48 -21.03
CA THR A 269 24.95 -24.73 -21.11
C THR A 269 24.02 -25.88 -20.67
N ALA A 270 23.93 -26.92 -21.49
CA ALA A 270 23.28 -28.20 -21.20
C ALA A 270 21.81 -28.19 -20.69
N GLY A 271 20.85 -28.20 -21.59
CA GLY A 271 19.53 -28.84 -21.36
C GLY A 271 18.46 -28.10 -20.61
N MET A 272 18.75 -27.06 -19.82
CA MET A 272 17.74 -26.31 -19.05
C MET A 272 17.10 -25.18 -19.85
N SER A 273 15.77 -25.08 -19.77
CA SER A 273 15.05 -23.96 -20.39
C SER A 273 15.26 -22.67 -19.61
N ALA A 274 15.14 -21.51 -20.28
CA ALA A 274 15.21 -20.22 -19.59
C ALA A 274 14.09 -20.06 -18.53
N TRP A 275 12.96 -20.72 -18.71
CA TRP A 275 11.88 -20.79 -17.73
C TRP A 275 12.31 -21.53 -16.45
N SER A 276 13.03 -22.65 -16.60
CA SER A 276 13.54 -23.42 -15.45
C SER A 276 14.54 -22.61 -14.63
N LEU A 277 15.43 -21.86 -15.29
CA LEU A 277 16.39 -20.98 -14.62
C LEU A 277 15.69 -19.85 -13.86
N LEU A 278 14.71 -19.18 -14.49
CA LEU A 278 13.92 -18.14 -13.84
C LEU A 278 13.09 -18.68 -12.68
N ALA A 279 12.57 -19.91 -12.79
CA ALA A 279 11.86 -20.57 -11.69
C ALA A 279 12.79 -20.89 -10.52
N LEU A 280 13.95 -21.48 -10.78
CA LEU A 280 14.97 -21.79 -9.75
C LEU A 280 15.44 -20.53 -9.02
N GLU A 281 15.61 -19.43 -9.72
CA GLU A 281 15.95 -18.14 -9.13
C GLU A 281 14.89 -17.65 -8.11
N LYS A 282 13.64 -18.04 -8.27
CA LYS A 282 12.55 -17.66 -7.34
C LYS A 282 12.40 -18.62 -6.16
N VAL A 283 13.03 -19.81 -6.19
CA VAL A 283 12.91 -20.81 -5.12
C VAL A 283 13.25 -20.24 -3.75
N PRO A 284 14.37 -19.51 -3.51
CA PRO A 284 14.67 -18.94 -2.20
C PRO A 284 13.60 -17.95 -1.71
N PHE A 285 13.06 -17.12 -2.60
CA PHE A 285 11.97 -16.21 -2.28
C PHE A 285 10.68 -16.96 -1.92
N LEU A 286 10.35 -18.03 -2.69
CA LEU A 286 9.18 -18.86 -2.42
C LEU A 286 9.31 -19.60 -1.09
N THR A 287 10.51 -20.13 -0.78
CA THR A 287 10.76 -20.80 0.51
C THR A 287 10.52 -19.84 1.69
N LEU A 288 11.07 -18.62 1.65
CA LEU A 288 10.83 -17.62 2.68
C LEU A 288 9.35 -17.27 2.79
N ALA A 289 8.65 -17.12 1.66
CA ALA A 289 7.22 -16.83 1.64
C ALA A 289 6.39 -17.97 2.25
N LEU A 290 6.70 -19.23 1.94
CA LEU A 290 6.01 -20.40 2.49
C LEU A 290 6.24 -20.53 4.01
N VAL A 291 7.49 -20.35 4.47
CA VAL A 291 7.83 -20.37 5.91
C VAL A 291 7.03 -19.28 6.64
N GLN A 292 7.04 -18.05 6.13
CA GLN A 292 6.29 -16.94 6.72
C GLN A 292 4.78 -17.22 6.73
N SER A 293 4.23 -17.79 5.65
CA SER A 293 2.81 -18.17 5.60
C SER A 293 2.45 -19.19 6.67
N GLY A 294 3.31 -20.21 6.87
CA GLY A 294 3.14 -21.22 7.92
C GLY A 294 3.14 -20.60 9.32
N ILE A 295 4.11 -19.71 9.62
CA ILE A 295 4.20 -19.00 10.89
C ILE A 295 2.96 -18.13 11.10
N THR A 296 2.52 -17.41 10.08
CA THR A 296 1.34 -16.53 10.16
C THR A 296 0.07 -17.32 10.47
N LEU A 297 -0.17 -18.42 9.75
CA LEU A 297 -1.34 -19.29 9.99
C LEU A 297 -1.32 -19.88 11.41
N TRP A 298 -0.15 -20.30 11.88
CA TRP A 298 0.02 -20.79 13.24
C TRP A 298 -0.29 -19.68 14.27
N ALA A 299 0.28 -18.49 14.15
CA ALA A 299 0.06 -17.36 15.05
C ALA A 299 -1.42 -16.95 15.11
N GLN A 300 -2.06 -16.82 13.95
CA GLN A 300 -3.48 -16.43 13.85
C GLN A 300 -4.41 -17.50 14.46
N LYS A 301 -4.07 -18.79 14.29
CA LYS A 301 -4.83 -19.88 14.91
C LYS A 301 -4.65 -19.90 16.44
N ALA A 302 -3.45 -19.67 16.92
CA ALA A 302 -3.13 -19.63 18.37
C ALA A 302 -3.90 -18.51 19.09
N GLU A 303 -4.06 -17.35 18.47
CA GLU A 303 -4.79 -16.18 19.00
C GLU A 303 -6.31 -16.22 18.72
N GLY A 304 -6.81 -17.26 18.05
CA GLY A 304 -8.25 -17.34 17.70
C GLY A 304 -8.72 -16.28 16.70
N ALA A 305 -7.79 -15.62 15.99
CA ALA A 305 -8.11 -14.54 15.07
C ALA A 305 -8.72 -15.03 13.73
N MET A 306 -8.65 -16.33 13.45
CA MET A 306 -9.21 -16.93 12.24
C MET A 306 -10.67 -17.31 12.45
N ALA A 307 -11.55 -16.84 11.57
CA ALA A 307 -12.92 -17.31 11.53
C ALA A 307 -12.96 -18.82 11.16
N THR A 308 -13.70 -19.61 11.96
CA THR A 308 -13.94 -21.02 11.66
C THR A 308 -14.89 -21.19 10.47
N ALA A 309 -14.93 -22.39 9.90
CA ALA A 309 -15.87 -22.70 8.80
C ALA A 309 -17.33 -22.58 9.23
N ASP A 310 -17.61 -22.84 10.51
CA ASP A 310 -18.96 -22.72 11.08
C ASP A 310 -19.36 -21.25 11.29
N GLN A 311 -18.41 -20.40 11.64
CA GLN A 311 -18.63 -18.95 11.80
C GLN A 311 -18.79 -18.25 10.45
N LEU A 312 -18.00 -18.65 9.42
CA LEU A 312 -18.01 -18.01 8.12
C LEU A 312 -17.81 -19.02 6.97
N ARG A 313 -18.92 -19.39 6.33
CA ARG A 313 -18.95 -20.37 5.23
C ARG A 313 -18.05 -19.94 4.06
N LEU A 314 -17.43 -20.91 3.38
CA LEU A 314 -16.57 -20.65 2.22
C LEU A 314 -17.28 -19.86 1.12
N SER A 315 -18.57 -20.14 0.86
CA SER A 315 -19.37 -19.39 -0.12
C SER A 315 -19.48 -17.90 0.22
N TRP A 316 -19.58 -17.55 1.50
CA TRP A 316 -19.63 -16.15 1.95
C TRP A 316 -18.27 -15.46 1.80
N ARG A 317 -17.17 -16.18 2.08
CA ARG A 317 -15.80 -15.67 1.85
C ARG A 317 -15.52 -15.43 0.36
N LEU A 318 -15.95 -16.34 -0.52
CA LEU A 318 -15.84 -16.18 -1.97
C LEU A 318 -16.66 -15.00 -2.47
N GLY A 319 -17.91 -14.87 -2.01
CA GLY A 319 -18.75 -13.71 -2.32
C GLY A 319 -18.11 -12.40 -1.85
N ASN A 320 -17.57 -12.39 -0.61
CA ASN A 320 -16.84 -11.23 -0.08
C ASN A 320 -15.61 -10.88 -0.94
N ALA A 321 -14.81 -11.86 -1.32
CA ALA A 321 -13.62 -11.62 -2.15
C ALA A 321 -13.98 -10.96 -3.50
N LEU A 322 -15.03 -11.42 -4.17
CA LEU A 322 -15.50 -10.83 -5.43
C LEU A 322 -15.95 -9.38 -5.23
N VAL A 323 -16.78 -9.12 -4.22
CA VAL A 323 -17.27 -7.77 -3.92
C VAL A 323 -16.12 -6.86 -3.48
N ALA A 324 -15.19 -7.34 -2.65
CA ALA A 324 -14.05 -6.57 -2.18
C ALA A 324 -13.14 -6.14 -3.33
N TYR A 325 -12.81 -7.00 -4.30
CA TYR A 325 -12.04 -6.62 -5.48
C TYR A 325 -12.69 -5.46 -6.25
N VAL A 326 -13.99 -5.50 -6.48
CA VAL A 326 -14.71 -4.42 -7.17
C VAL A 326 -14.71 -3.15 -6.33
N ARG A 327 -14.87 -3.26 -5.00
CA ARG A 327 -14.80 -2.10 -4.10
C ARG A 327 -13.42 -1.47 -4.10
N TYR A 328 -12.33 -2.24 -4.11
CA TYR A 328 -10.98 -1.70 -4.27
C TYR A 328 -10.78 -0.98 -5.60
N LEU A 329 -11.24 -1.56 -6.72
CA LEU A 329 -11.18 -0.90 -8.04
C LEU A 329 -11.95 0.43 -8.03
N ARG A 330 -13.16 0.44 -7.46
CA ARG A 330 -13.96 1.65 -7.31
C ARG A 330 -13.24 2.71 -6.47
N LYS A 331 -12.69 2.33 -5.30
CA LYS A 331 -12.01 3.25 -4.39
C LYS A 331 -10.71 3.83 -4.96
N MET A 332 -10.04 3.11 -5.85
CA MET A 332 -8.89 3.63 -6.59
C MET A 332 -9.28 4.75 -7.58
N ILE A 333 -10.52 4.74 -8.10
CA ILE A 333 -11.01 5.76 -9.03
C ILE A 333 -11.75 6.86 -8.27
N TRP A 334 -12.57 6.48 -7.29
CA TRP A 334 -13.42 7.36 -6.51
C TRP A 334 -13.30 7.06 -5.02
N PRO A 335 -12.34 7.67 -4.30
CA PRO A 335 -12.02 7.37 -2.90
C PRO A 335 -12.95 8.12 -1.92
N ASP A 336 -14.24 7.85 -1.99
CA ASP A 336 -15.25 8.36 -1.07
C ASP A 336 -15.47 7.41 0.12
N GLN A 337 -16.12 7.85 1.17
CA GLN A 337 -16.58 7.03 2.30
C GLN A 337 -15.49 6.10 2.86
N LEU A 338 -14.26 6.62 3.00
CA LEU A 338 -13.16 5.88 3.61
C LEU A 338 -13.38 5.79 5.12
N ALA A 339 -13.14 4.59 5.70
CA ALA A 339 -13.30 4.30 7.12
C ALA A 339 -12.28 3.25 7.58
N PHE A 340 -11.94 3.24 8.86
CA PHE A 340 -11.00 2.24 9.42
C PHE A 340 -11.62 0.84 9.53
N LEU A 341 -12.94 0.74 9.56
CA LEU A 341 -13.68 -0.51 9.69
C LEU A 341 -14.81 -0.60 8.66
N TYR A 342 -14.78 -1.67 7.87
CA TYR A 342 -15.87 -2.11 7.01
C TYR A 342 -16.34 -3.47 7.49
N PRO A 343 -17.49 -3.57 8.18
CA PRO A 343 -17.93 -4.80 8.82
C PRO A 343 -18.16 -5.92 7.80
N HIS A 344 -17.81 -7.15 8.17
CA HIS A 344 -18.13 -8.32 7.35
C HIS A 344 -19.63 -8.65 7.54
N PRO A 345 -20.45 -8.62 6.46
CA PRO A 345 -21.91 -8.78 6.60
C PRO A 345 -22.38 -10.23 6.78
N GLY A 346 -21.45 -11.20 6.85
CA GLY A 346 -21.77 -12.61 6.67
C GLY A 346 -22.00 -12.90 5.18
N ALA A 347 -23.23 -13.04 4.76
CA ALA A 347 -23.61 -13.23 3.36
C ALA A 347 -23.84 -11.89 2.65
N TRP A 348 -23.23 -11.71 1.48
CA TRP A 348 -23.56 -10.63 0.57
C TRP A 348 -24.83 -10.96 -0.23
N PRO A 349 -25.66 -9.96 -0.60
CA PRO A 349 -26.77 -10.16 -1.53
C PRO A 349 -26.29 -10.79 -2.86
N VAL A 350 -27.05 -11.76 -3.36
CA VAL A 350 -26.66 -12.53 -4.56
C VAL A 350 -26.46 -11.62 -5.78
N GLU A 351 -27.27 -10.57 -5.89
CA GLU A 351 -27.20 -9.59 -6.98
C GLU A 351 -25.87 -8.83 -6.95
N GLN A 352 -25.37 -8.49 -5.76
CA GLN A 352 -24.06 -7.81 -5.62
C GLN A 352 -22.90 -8.75 -5.95
N VAL A 353 -22.98 -10.02 -5.54
CA VAL A 353 -21.97 -11.04 -5.86
C VAL A 353 -21.95 -11.32 -7.36
N ALA A 354 -23.12 -11.52 -7.98
CA ALA A 354 -23.23 -11.74 -9.42
C ALA A 354 -22.76 -10.53 -10.23
N GLY A 355 -23.18 -9.32 -9.83
CA GLY A 355 -22.70 -8.08 -10.43
C GLY A 355 -21.18 -7.90 -10.33
N ALA A 356 -20.61 -8.19 -9.15
CA ALA A 356 -19.17 -8.16 -8.95
C ALA A 356 -18.43 -9.17 -9.83
N ALA A 357 -18.95 -10.40 -9.93
CA ALA A 357 -18.40 -11.44 -10.81
C ALA A 357 -18.40 -10.99 -12.28
N GLY A 358 -19.53 -10.41 -12.74
CA GLY A 358 -19.66 -9.86 -14.10
C GLY A 358 -18.65 -8.74 -14.38
N VAL A 359 -18.51 -7.78 -13.46
CA VAL A 359 -17.52 -6.69 -13.58
C VAL A 359 -16.10 -7.25 -13.64
N LEU A 360 -15.75 -8.18 -12.75
CA LEU A 360 -14.43 -8.79 -12.72
C LEU A 360 -14.15 -9.58 -14.00
N LEU A 361 -15.12 -10.32 -14.54
CA LEU A 361 -15.00 -11.01 -15.82
C LEU A 361 -14.64 -10.02 -16.94
N LEU A 362 -15.36 -8.90 -17.04
CA LEU A 362 -15.08 -7.86 -18.04
C LEU A 362 -13.69 -7.24 -17.84
N VAL A 363 -13.29 -6.97 -16.58
CA VAL A 363 -11.95 -6.46 -16.25
C VAL A 363 -10.86 -7.45 -16.68
N PHE A 364 -11.03 -8.75 -16.39
CA PHE A 364 -10.07 -9.77 -16.80
C PHE A 364 -10.02 -9.94 -18.32
N LEU A 365 -11.15 -9.98 -19.00
CA LEU A 365 -11.20 -10.04 -20.48
C LEU A 365 -10.51 -8.82 -21.10
N GLY A 366 -10.80 -7.61 -20.59
CA GLY A 366 -10.14 -6.38 -21.04
C GLY A 366 -8.63 -6.39 -20.77
N MET A 367 -8.23 -6.81 -19.58
CA MET A 367 -6.81 -6.93 -19.18
C MET A 367 -6.05 -7.90 -20.10
N PHE A 368 -6.61 -9.07 -20.40
CA PHE A 368 -5.97 -10.04 -21.29
C PHE A 368 -5.97 -9.56 -22.74
N TRP A 369 -7.07 -8.97 -23.22
CA TRP A 369 -7.15 -8.44 -24.57
C TRP A 369 -6.15 -7.29 -24.81
N LEU A 370 -6.10 -6.30 -23.91
CA LEU A 370 -5.15 -5.20 -23.97
C LEU A 370 -3.72 -5.67 -23.70
N GLY A 371 -3.54 -6.64 -22.79
CA GLY A 371 -2.25 -7.23 -22.43
C GLY A 371 -1.54 -7.93 -23.60
N ARG A 372 -2.30 -8.47 -24.58
CA ARG A 372 -1.73 -9.00 -25.83
C ARG A 372 -1.01 -7.95 -26.66
N ARG A 373 -1.46 -6.70 -26.59
CA ARG A 373 -0.86 -5.56 -27.31
C ARG A 373 0.16 -4.81 -26.46
N ARG A 374 -0.09 -4.67 -25.16
CA ARG A 374 0.69 -3.88 -24.21
C ARG A 374 0.82 -4.62 -22.89
N ARG A 375 1.97 -5.28 -22.65
CA ARG A 375 2.21 -6.18 -21.52
C ARG A 375 1.97 -5.57 -20.13
N TYR A 376 2.11 -4.24 -19.99
CA TYR A 376 1.89 -3.57 -18.71
C TYR A 376 0.44 -3.68 -18.20
N TRP A 377 -0.56 -3.88 -19.10
CA TRP A 377 -1.93 -4.16 -18.70
C TRP A 377 -2.03 -5.48 -17.92
N LEU A 378 -1.42 -6.51 -18.44
CA LEU A 378 -1.42 -7.83 -17.82
C LEU A 378 -0.62 -7.81 -16.51
N VAL A 379 0.59 -7.24 -16.52
CA VAL A 379 1.47 -7.19 -15.34
C VAL A 379 0.86 -6.35 -14.23
N GLY A 380 0.35 -5.16 -14.54
CA GLY A 380 -0.28 -4.29 -13.54
C GLY A 380 -1.55 -4.88 -12.96
N GLY A 381 -2.39 -5.53 -13.80
CA GLY A 381 -3.59 -6.22 -13.32
C GLY A 381 -3.26 -7.42 -12.43
N LEU A 382 -2.38 -8.32 -12.87
CA LEU A 382 -1.96 -9.49 -12.07
C LEU A 382 -1.23 -9.09 -10.78
N TRP A 383 -0.46 -7.98 -10.80
CA TRP A 383 0.10 -7.39 -9.59
C TRP A 383 -1.00 -7.01 -8.60
N PHE A 384 -1.98 -6.23 -9.04
CA PHE A 384 -3.08 -5.77 -8.20
C PHE A 384 -3.87 -6.94 -7.61
N PHE A 385 -4.38 -7.83 -8.46
CA PHE A 385 -5.19 -8.97 -8.01
C PHE A 385 -4.37 -9.96 -7.17
N GLY A 386 -3.16 -10.28 -7.58
CA GLY A 386 -2.30 -11.26 -6.92
C GLY A 386 -1.82 -10.80 -5.54
N MET A 387 -1.46 -9.52 -5.38
CA MET A 387 -1.02 -9.01 -4.08
C MET A 387 -2.17 -8.87 -3.06
N LEU A 388 -3.42 -8.80 -3.50
CA LEU A 388 -4.56 -8.78 -2.59
C LEU A 388 -4.97 -10.17 -2.09
N VAL A 389 -4.53 -11.26 -2.74
CA VAL A 389 -4.94 -12.65 -2.38
C VAL A 389 -4.82 -12.96 -0.89
N PRO A 390 -3.73 -12.62 -0.18
CA PRO A 390 -3.60 -12.95 1.24
C PRO A 390 -4.60 -12.22 2.16
N VAL A 391 -5.16 -11.09 1.72
CA VAL A 391 -5.98 -10.18 2.54
C VAL A 391 -7.38 -9.95 1.99
N ILE A 392 -7.77 -10.63 0.90
CA ILE A 392 -9.07 -10.45 0.24
C ILE A 392 -10.23 -11.15 0.98
N GLY A 393 -9.91 -11.92 2.04
CA GLY A 393 -10.93 -12.61 2.84
C GLY A 393 -11.18 -14.07 2.45
N LEU A 394 -10.35 -14.69 1.59
CA LEU A 394 -10.38 -16.14 1.35
C LEU A 394 -10.01 -16.93 2.61
N VAL A 395 -8.98 -16.49 3.31
CA VAL A 395 -8.72 -16.82 4.71
C VAL A 395 -9.14 -15.61 5.51
N GLN A 396 -10.26 -15.71 6.24
CA GLN A 396 -10.78 -14.58 7.00
C GLN A 396 -10.03 -14.44 8.30
N VAL A 397 -9.40 -13.28 8.47
CA VAL A 397 -8.73 -12.86 9.68
C VAL A 397 -9.30 -11.52 10.12
N GLY A 398 -9.72 -11.43 11.38
CA GLY A 398 -10.42 -10.27 11.89
C GLY A 398 -11.86 -10.16 11.36
N GLN A 399 -12.50 -9.04 11.67
CA GLN A 399 -13.94 -8.86 11.50
C GLN A 399 -14.30 -8.00 10.27
N GLN A 400 -13.32 -7.39 9.64
CA GLN A 400 -13.53 -6.53 8.47
C GLN A 400 -13.72 -7.35 7.19
N SER A 401 -14.63 -6.92 6.34
CA SER A 401 -14.80 -7.48 4.98
C SER A 401 -13.63 -7.13 4.06
N TRP A 402 -13.03 -5.97 4.24
CA TRP A 402 -11.87 -5.41 3.54
C TRP A 402 -11.35 -4.19 4.31
N ALA A 403 -10.20 -3.61 3.93
CA ALA A 403 -9.64 -2.41 4.56
C ALA A 403 -8.87 -1.57 3.53
N ASP A 404 -8.93 -0.24 3.63
CA ASP A 404 -8.28 0.66 2.67
C ASP A 404 -6.76 0.43 2.63
N ARG A 405 -6.14 0.16 3.80
CA ARG A 405 -4.71 -0.14 3.97
C ARG A 405 -4.22 -1.33 3.15
N TYR A 406 -5.06 -2.33 2.90
CA TYR A 406 -4.66 -3.50 2.10
C TYR A 406 -4.33 -3.14 0.64
N SER A 407 -4.80 -1.98 0.15
CA SER A 407 -4.48 -1.48 -1.19
C SER A 407 -3.10 -0.84 -1.30
N TYR A 408 -2.32 -0.69 -0.20
CA TYR A 408 -1.07 0.06 -0.17
C TYR A 408 -0.09 -0.33 -1.27
N LEU A 409 0.32 -1.59 -1.35
CA LEU A 409 1.22 -2.09 -2.38
C LEU A 409 0.50 -2.61 -3.65
N PRO A 410 -0.67 -3.26 -3.56
CA PRO A 410 -1.38 -3.74 -4.74
C PRO A 410 -1.73 -2.65 -5.74
N SER A 411 -2.10 -1.46 -5.27
CA SER A 411 -2.47 -0.32 -6.12
C SER A 411 -1.39 0.12 -7.11
N ILE A 412 -0.11 -0.16 -6.83
CA ILE A 412 1.02 0.16 -7.72
C ILE A 412 0.77 -0.44 -9.11
N GLY A 413 0.22 -1.65 -9.18
CA GLY A 413 -0.13 -2.30 -10.44
C GLY A 413 -1.13 -1.47 -11.29
N LEU A 414 -2.18 -0.94 -10.67
CA LEU A 414 -3.17 -0.10 -11.35
C LEU A 414 -2.57 1.26 -11.76
N LEU A 415 -1.72 1.83 -10.91
CA LEU A 415 -1.02 3.08 -11.20
C LEU A 415 -0.03 2.93 -12.37
N ILE A 416 0.60 1.75 -12.51
CA ILE A 416 1.40 1.40 -13.69
C ILE A 416 0.53 1.40 -14.94
N ILE A 417 -0.63 0.73 -14.92
CA ILE A 417 -1.56 0.71 -16.05
C ILE A 417 -1.94 2.14 -16.45
N LEU A 418 -2.32 2.97 -15.48
CA LEU A 418 -2.71 4.36 -15.71
C LEU A 418 -1.56 5.18 -16.32
N ALA A 419 -0.38 5.18 -15.70
CA ALA A 419 0.73 6.03 -16.13
C ALA A 419 1.29 5.62 -17.50
N TRP A 420 1.37 4.31 -17.79
CA TRP A 420 1.80 3.83 -19.11
C TRP A 420 0.73 4.07 -20.16
N GLY A 421 -0.55 3.88 -19.83
CA GLY A 421 -1.67 4.18 -20.73
C GLY A 421 -1.74 5.66 -21.12
N LEU A 422 -1.62 6.56 -20.14
CA LEU A 422 -1.54 8.01 -20.40
C LEU A 422 -0.30 8.38 -21.24
N GLY A 423 0.84 7.74 -20.96
CA GLY A 423 2.05 7.93 -21.74
C GLY A 423 1.88 7.50 -23.21
N ASP A 424 1.29 6.33 -23.44
CA ASP A 424 1.03 5.83 -24.80
C ASP A 424 0.03 6.74 -25.56
N LEU A 425 -0.99 7.26 -24.85
CA LEU A 425 -1.94 8.22 -25.43
C LEU A 425 -1.26 9.52 -25.85
N ALA A 426 -0.38 10.06 -24.99
CA ALA A 426 0.38 11.28 -25.28
C ALA A 426 1.37 11.12 -26.44
N GLU A 427 1.98 9.93 -26.57
CA GLU A 427 2.89 9.61 -27.68
C GLU A 427 2.14 9.42 -29.01
N LYS A 428 0.98 8.72 -28.98
CA LYS A 428 0.15 8.49 -30.17
C LYS A 428 -0.50 9.75 -30.70
N HIS A 429 -0.93 10.65 -29.82
CA HIS A 429 -1.67 11.86 -30.17
C HIS A 429 -0.94 13.11 -29.66
N ARG A 430 0.03 13.62 -30.42
CA ARG A 430 0.85 14.78 -30.02
C ARG A 430 0.02 16.02 -29.64
N ARG A 431 -1.12 16.25 -30.31
CA ARG A 431 -2.05 17.36 -30.00
C ARG A 431 -2.73 17.18 -28.63
N ALA A 432 -2.95 15.95 -28.18
CA ALA A 432 -3.54 15.64 -26.88
C ALA A 432 -2.53 15.67 -25.72
N LYS A 433 -1.22 15.79 -25.99
CA LYS A 433 -0.18 15.74 -24.96
C LYS A 433 -0.40 16.78 -23.85
N GLY A 434 -0.79 18.01 -24.20
CA GLY A 434 -1.09 19.07 -23.23
C GLY A 434 -2.26 18.69 -22.32
N PHE A 435 -3.33 18.13 -22.89
CA PHE A 435 -4.50 17.66 -22.12
C PHE A 435 -4.16 16.48 -21.21
N VAL A 436 -3.32 15.55 -21.66
CA VAL A 436 -2.85 14.42 -20.82
C VAL A 436 -2.04 14.93 -19.62
N ILE A 437 -1.14 15.89 -19.83
CA ILE A 437 -0.35 16.51 -18.75
C ILE A 437 -1.27 17.26 -17.79
N ALA A 438 -2.19 18.08 -18.30
CA ALA A 438 -3.14 18.80 -17.49
C ALA A 438 -4.05 17.86 -16.68
N GLY A 439 -4.54 16.78 -17.31
CA GLY A 439 -5.32 15.74 -16.62
C GLY A 439 -4.55 15.02 -15.52
N ALA A 440 -3.28 14.68 -15.77
CA ALA A 440 -2.42 14.09 -14.75
C ALA A 440 -2.15 15.05 -13.57
N ALA A 441 -1.93 16.34 -13.85
CA ALA A 441 -1.77 17.37 -12.83
C ALA A 441 -3.08 17.57 -12.03
N ALA A 442 -4.22 17.59 -12.69
CA ALA A 442 -5.53 17.69 -12.04
C ALA A 442 -5.80 16.46 -11.14
N LEU A 443 -5.46 15.26 -11.58
CA LEU A 443 -5.60 14.04 -10.79
C LEU A 443 -4.70 14.06 -9.54
N LEU A 444 -3.46 14.54 -9.66
CA LEU A 444 -2.55 14.72 -8.52
C LEU A 444 -3.09 15.76 -7.53
N ALA A 445 -3.57 16.90 -8.02
CA ALA A 445 -4.19 17.93 -7.19
C ALA A 445 -5.43 17.41 -6.47
N ALA A 446 -6.33 16.71 -7.18
CA ALA A 446 -7.53 16.10 -6.61
C ALA A 446 -7.17 15.05 -5.54
N SER A 447 -6.17 14.19 -5.79
CA SER A 447 -5.67 13.21 -4.83
C SER A 447 -5.11 13.88 -3.58
N THR A 448 -4.32 14.96 -3.74
CA THR A 448 -3.76 15.73 -2.62
C THR A 448 -4.87 16.34 -1.76
N VAL A 449 -5.86 17.00 -2.39
CA VAL A 449 -6.99 17.59 -1.69
C VAL A 449 -7.81 16.52 -0.96
N ALA A 450 -8.07 15.37 -1.60
CA ALA A 450 -8.79 14.28 -0.98
C ALA A 450 -8.03 13.71 0.23
N THR A 451 -6.70 13.55 0.12
CA THR A 451 -5.83 13.12 1.22
C THR A 451 -5.86 14.14 2.37
N ALA A 452 -5.71 15.43 2.07
CA ALA A 452 -5.75 16.49 3.08
C ALA A 452 -7.11 16.58 3.79
N ARG A 453 -8.21 16.21 3.12
CA ARG A 453 -9.56 16.13 3.74
C ARG A 453 -9.76 14.85 4.57
N GLN A 454 -9.14 13.74 4.17
CA GLN A 454 -9.26 12.47 4.88
C GLN A 454 -8.38 12.42 6.13
N LEU A 455 -7.21 13.07 6.09
CA LEU A 455 -6.19 13.00 7.14
C LEU A 455 -6.71 13.45 8.52
N PRO A 456 -7.45 14.57 8.69
CA PRO A 456 -7.94 15.02 9.98
C PRO A 456 -8.88 14.05 10.70
N LEU A 457 -9.50 13.10 9.97
CA LEU A 457 -10.33 12.06 10.59
C LEU A 457 -9.50 11.11 11.48
N TRP A 458 -8.18 11.06 11.30
CA TRP A 458 -7.24 10.25 12.07
C TRP A 458 -6.59 11.01 13.24
N LYS A 459 -7.06 12.23 13.53
CA LYS A 459 -6.50 13.09 14.59
C LYS A 459 -6.68 12.48 15.97
N SER A 460 -7.84 11.88 16.24
CA SER A 460 -8.19 11.21 17.49
C SER A 460 -9.12 10.02 17.21
N THR A 461 -9.52 9.29 18.23
CA THR A 461 -10.35 8.08 18.12
C THR A 461 -11.79 8.40 17.70
N GLU A 462 -12.35 9.50 18.19
CA GLU A 462 -13.76 9.86 18.07
C GLU A 462 -14.20 10.08 16.62
N PRO A 463 -13.51 10.90 15.79
CA PRO A 463 -13.88 11.08 14.39
C PRO A 463 -13.86 9.77 13.60
N LEU A 464 -12.96 8.82 13.93
CA LEU A 464 -12.85 7.54 13.23
C LEU A 464 -14.07 6.66 13.49
N TYR A 465 -14.51 6.53 14.76
CA TYR A 465 -15.72 5.76 15.10
C TYR A 465 -17.00 6.42 14.56
N CYS A 466 -17.11 7.75 14.67
CA CYS A 466 -18.20 8.48 14.05
C CYS A 466 -18.26 8.25 12.55
N ARG A 467 -17.11 8.31 11.88
CA ARG A 467 -17.00 8.07 10.44
C ARG A 467 -17.35 6.64 10.05
N ALA A 468 -16.87 5.63 10.80
CA ALA A 468 -17.21 4.23 10.55
C ALA A 468 -18.71 3.98 10.63
N LEU A 469 -19.36 4.53 11.65
CA LEU A 469 -20.83 4.45 11.81
C LEU A 469 -21.55 5.15 10.66
N ASP A 470 -21.12 6.36 10.27
CA ASP A 470 -21.75 7.11 9.17
C ASP A 470 -21.61 6.39 7.82
N VAL A 471 -20.47 5.76 7.55
CA VAL A 471 -20.25 4.94 6.35
C VAL A 471 -21.15 3.71 6.38
N ALA A 472 -21.25 3.03 7.53
CA ALA A 472 -22.10 1.87 7.69
C ALA A 472 -23.58 2.20 7.50
N LEU A 473 -24.06 3.32 8.06
CA LEU A 473 -25.46 3.72 7.94
C LEU A 473 -25.88 4.10 6.50
N ARG A 474 -24.93 4.47 5.66
CA ARG A 474 -25.20 4.80 4.24
C ARG A 474 -25.26 3.59 3.32
N ASP A 475 -24.63 2.47 3.70
CA ASP A 475 -24.65 1.22 2.96
C ASP A 475 -25.62 0.23 3.63
N ALA A 476 -26.66 -0.17 2.92
CA ALA A 476 -27.72 -1.04 3.48
C ALA A 476 -27.17 -2.39 3.99
N VAL A 477 -26.10 -2.92 3.35
CA VAL A 477 -25.50 -4.19 3.76
C VAL A 477 -24.73 -4.03 5.07
N TYR A 478 -23.95 -2.96 5.20
CA TYR A 478 -23.21 -2.68 6.44
C TYR A 478 -24.14 -2.29 7.57
N ARG A 479 -25.19 -1.51 7.29
CA ARG A 479 -26.23 -1.18 8.27
C ARG A 479 -26.84 -2.45 8.86
N ARG A 480 -27.24 -3.40 7.99
CA ARG A 480 -27.74 -4.69 8.43
C ARG A 480 -26.72 -5.48 9.27
N ALA A 481 -25.44 -5.43 8.93
CA ALA A 481 -24.40 -6.07 9.74
C ALA A 481 -24.33 -5.47 11.16
N TYR A 482 -24.40 -4.14 11.29
CA TYR A 482 -24.47 -3.47 12.58
C TYR A 482 -25.77 -3.77 13.36
N GLU A 483 -26.89 -3.98 12.64
CA GLU A 483 -28.16 -4.37 13.24
C GLU A 483 -28.15 -5.82 13.72
N THR A 484 -27.47 -6.75 13.06
CA THR A 484 -27.62 -8.18 13.30
C THR A 484 -26.43 -8.83 14.03
N ILE A 485 -25.24 -8.26 13.96
CA ILE A 485 -24.02 -8.84 14.54
C ILE A 485 -23.66 -8.10 15.84
N PRO A 486 -23.83 -8.75 17.02
CA PRO A 486 -23.65 -8.12 18.33
C PRO A 486 -22.27 -7.47 18.52
N LEU A 487 -21.25 -8.12 17.99
CA LEU A 487 -19.85 -7.70 18.13
C LEU A 487 -19.57 -6.28 17.66
N TYR A 488 -20.20 -5.82 16.57
CA TYR A 488 -20.02 -4.42 16.11
C TYR A 488 -20.68 -3.43 17.07
N MET A 489 -21.82 -3.79 17.65
CA MET A 489 -22.43 -2.97 18.69
C MET A 489 -21.55 -2.90 19.94
N GLU A 490 -21.05 -4.04 20.42
CA GLU A 490 -20.18 -4.12 21.59
C GLU A 490 -18.91 -3.27 21.42
N LEU A 491 -18.26 -3.34 20.26
CA LEU A 491 -17.10 -2.51 19.91
C LEU A 491 -17.40 -1.02 20.04
N HIS A 492 -18.54 -0.59 19.50
CA HIS A 492 -18.92 0.82 19.53
C HIS A 492 -19.43 1.28 20.91
N LEU A 493 -20.03 0.37 21.69
CA LEU A 493 -20.45 0.67 23.06
C LEU A 493 -19.26 0.75 24.01
N SER A 494 -18.26 -0.15 23.85
CA SER A 494 -17.00 -0.03 24.60
C SER A 494 -16.34 1.32 24.33
N PHE A 495 -16.17 1.67 23.08
CA PHE A 495 -15.66 2.99 22.70
C PHE A 495 -16.48 4.16 23.30
N ALA A 496 -17.82 4.08 23.26
CA ALA A 496 -18.67 5.15 23.80
C ALA A 496 -18.55 5.30 25.32
N ARG A 497 -18.34 4.20 26.05
CA ARG A 497 -18.05 4.23 27.51
C ARG A 497 -16.73 4.93 27.78
N ASP A 498 -15.66 4.50 27.10
CA ASP A 498 -14.33 5.10 27.26
C ASP A 498 -14.35 6.60 26.88
N TRP A 499 -15.09 6.97 25.84
CA TRP A 499 -15.28 8.36 25.43
C TRP A 499 -16.04 9.14 26.48
N ALA A 500 -17.10 8.57 27.06
CA ALA A 500 -17.89 9.23 28.10
C ALA A 500 -17.07 9.53 29.38
N GLU A 501 -16.02 8.75 29.67
CA GLU A 501 -15.14 8.98 30.83
C GLU A 501 -14.21 10.20 30.63
N VAL A 502 -13.77 10.45 29.40
CA VAL A 502 -12.74 11.46 29.11
C VAL A 502 -13.31 12.78 28.58
N VAL A 503 -14.58 12.80 28.15
CA VAL A 503 -15.24 13.97 27.59
C VAL A 503 -15.42 15.09 28.61
N GLN A 504 -14.91 16.29 28.32
CA GLN A 504 -14.93 17.44 29.22
C GLN A 504 -15.71 18.63 28.66
N THR A 505 -15.50 18.96 27.39
CA THR A 505 -16.09 20.15 26.77
C THR A 505 -17.56 19.96 26.41
N ALA A 506 -18.31 21.06 26.35
CA ALA A 506 -19.71 21.02 25.93
C ALA A 506 -19.88 20.49 24.49
N GLU A 507 -18.91 20.81 23.61
CA GLU A 507 -18.92 20.34 22.22
C GLU A 507 -18.71 18.83 22.14
N GLU A 508 -17.73 18.27 22.86
CA GLU A 508 -17.49 16.83 22.91
C GLU A 508 -18.69 16.07 23.49
N LYS A 509 -19.31 16.60 24.56
CA LYS A 509 -20.54 16.02 25.13
C LYS A 509 -21.67 15.97 24.08
N ALA A 510 -21.83 17.07 23.30
CA ALA A 510 -22.83 17.10 22.24
C ALA A 510 -22.53 16.09 21.12
N GLN A 511 -21.26 15.89 20.76
CA GLN A 511 -20.84 14.89 19.78
C GLN A 511 -21.11 13.46 20.26
N LEU A 512 -20.81 13.14 21.52
CA LEU A 512 -21.10 11.84 22.12
C LEU A 512 -22.61 11.56 22.14
N VAL A 513 -23.45 12.53 22.54
CA VAL A 513 -24.89 12.41 22.51
C VAL A 513 -25.39 12.17 21.07
N ALA A 514 -24.90 12.93 20.10
CA ALA A 514 -25.27 12.75 18.69
C ALA A 514 -24.88 11.36 18.17
N TYR A 515 -23.71 10.84 18.57
CA TYR A 515 -23.26 9.50 18.24
C TYR A 515 -24.17 8.42 18.85
N LEU A 516 -24.49 8.50 20.13
CA LEU A 516 -25.34 7.56 20.82
C LEU A 516 -26.79 7.61 20.31
N ARG A 517 -27.30 8.77 19.92
CA ARG A 517 -28.61 8.90 19.25
C ARG A 517 -28.67 8.16 17.90
N LYS A 518 -27.56 8.10 17.15
CA LYS A 518 -27.52 7.28 15.92
C LYS A 518 -27.64 5.81 16.26
N TRP A 519 -26.98 5.35 17.33
CA TRP A 519 -27.08 3.97 17.81
C TRP A 519 -28.48 3.64 18.36
N ALA A 520 -29.10 4.54 19.12
CA ALA A 520 -30.46 4.35 19.63
C ALA A 520 -31.50 4.23 18.51
N ARG A 521 -31.29 4.93 17.38
CA ARG A 521 -32.13 4.75 16.19
C ARG A 521 -31.86 3.44 15.45
N LEU A 522 -30.63 2.96 15.45
CA LEU A 522 -30.24 1.72 14.81
C LEU A 522 -30.66 0.49 15.62
N LYS A 523 -30.65 0.62 16.96
CA LYS A 523 -30.92 -0.44 17.93
C LYS A 523 -31.91 0.05 19.00
N PRO A 524 -33.18 0.28 18.63
CA PRO A 524 -34.17 0.83 19.56
C PRO A 524 -34.52 -0.13 20.71
N GLU A 525 -34.23 -1.43 20.57
CA GLU A 525 -34.41 -2.45 21.60
C GLU A 525 -33.15 -2.72 22.44
N SER A 526 -32.11 -1.91 22.34
CA SER A 526 -30.87 -2.11 23.10
C SER A 526 -30.86 -1.30 24.41
N ALA A 527 -31.11 -1.97 25.55
CA ALA A 527 -31.01 -1.34 26.86
C ALA A 527 -29.65 -0.68 27.12
N PRO A 528 -28.49 -1.29 26.80
CA PRO A 528 -27.18 -0.65 27.00
C PRO A 528 -26.99 0.65 26.20
N VAL A 529 -27.53 0.76 25.00
CA VAL A 529 -27.46 1.99 24.18
C VAL A 529 -28.28 3.10 24.85
N HIS A 530 -29.52 2.82 25.25
CA HIS A 530 -30.39 3.80 25.91
C HIS A 530 -29.83 4.24 27.26
N LEU A 531 -29.21 3.32 28.01
CA LEU A 531 -28.54 3.64 29.27
C LEU A 531 -27.39 4.62 29.07
N LEU A 532 -26.46 4.31 28.16
CA LEU A 532 -25.33 5.21 27.85
C LEU A 532 -25.78 6.56 27.30
N LEU A 533 -26.85 6.57 26.49
CA LEU A 533 -27.43 7.82 25.98
C LEU A 533 -28.02 8.67 27.14
N SER A 534 -28.70 8.02 28.09
CA SER A 534 -29.22 8.67 29.30
C SER A 534 -28.08 9.30 30.12
N GLU A 535 -27.01 8.55 30.35
CA GLU A 535 -25.83 9.06 31.08
C GLU A 535 -25.17 10.26 30.36
N ALA A 536 -25.00 10.17 29.05
CA ALA A 536 -24.41 11.24 28.24
C ALA A 536 -25.29 12.52 28.26
N LEU A 537 -26.61 12.36 28.18
CA LEU A 537 -27.58 13.46 28.28
C LEU A 537 -27.58 14.11 29.66
N ALA A 538 -27.51 13.31 30.74
CA ALA A 538 -27.40 13.81 32.11
C ALA A 538 -26.12 14.65 32.32
N ARG A 539 -24.97 14.18 31.77
CA ARG A 539 -23.71 14.94 31.81
C ARG A 539 -23.75 16.22 30.99
N GLN A 540 -24.66 16.31 30.02
CA GLN A 540 -24.91 17.51 29.23
C GLN A 540 -25.88 18.48 29.92
N GLY A 541 -26.58 18.03 30.97
CA GLY A 541 -27.59 18.78 31.69
C GLY A 541 -29.01 18.65 31.12
N ASN A 542 -29.24 17.81 30.12
CA ASN A 542 -30.55 17.55 29.54
C ASN A 542 -31.27 16.41 30.31
N TRP A 543 -31.75 16.77 31.50
CA TRP A 543 -32.31 15.82 32.45
C TRP A 543 -33.63 15.20 31.99
N GLU A 544 -34.49 15.93 31.30
CA GLU A 544 -35.78 15.43 30.83
C GLU A 544 -35.58 14.28 29.83
N GLU A 545 -34.76 14.49 28.80
CA GLU A 545 -34.45 13.47 27.81
C GLU A 545 -33.66 12.30 28.43
N ALA A 546 -32.75 12.59 29.37
CA ALA A 546 -31.99 11.56 30.09
C ALA A 546 -32.90 10.60 30.84
N VAL A 547 -33.91 11.12 31.57
CA VAL A 547 -34.91 10.28 32.27
C VAL A 547 -35.75 9.49 31.29
N ALA A 548 -36.15 10.08 30.16
CA ALA A 548 -36.91 9.38 29.12
C ALA A 548 -36.12 8.17 28.55
N GLU A 549 -34.83 8.38 28.25
CA GLU A 549 -33.96 7.31 27.74
C GLU A 549 -33.66 6.24 28.80
N PHE A 550 -33.48 6.64 30.08
CA PHE A 550 -33.35 5.69 31.18
C PHE A 550 -34.59 4.81 31.33
N ASN A 551 -35.79 5.40 31.28
CA ASN A 551 -37.05 4.64 31.37
C ASN A 551 -37.22 3.65 30.19
N LYS A 552 -36.68 3.99 29.01
CA LYS A 552 -36.62 3.03 27.90
C LYS A 552 -35.67 1.86 28.21
N ALA A 553 -34.47 2.16 28.71
CA ALA A 553 -33.48 1.13 29.10
C ALA A 553 -34.07 0.18 30.17
N ALA A 554 -34.69 0.74 31.21
CA ALA A 554 -35.27 -0.04 32.29
C ALA A 554 -36.49 -0.90 31.85
N ARG A 555 -37.23 -0.48 30.84
CA ARG A 555 -38.29 -1.30 30.24
C ARG A 555 -37.73 -2.47 29.41
N LEU A 556 -36.59 -2.28 28.78
CA LEU A 556 -35.94 -3.29 27.95
C LEU A 556 -35.14 -4.31 28.79
N ASP A 557 -34.54 -3.85 29.90
CA ASP A 557 -33.85 -4.69 30.87
C ASP A 557 -34.13 -4.19 32.31
N PRO A 558 -34.98 -4.90 33.08
CA PRO A 558 -35.33 -4.54 34.45
C PRO A 558 -34.15 -4.52 35.44
N ASN A 559 -33.02 -5.15 35.10
CA ASN A 559 -31.83 -5.17 35.94
C ASN A 559 -30.93 -3.92 35.76
N VAL A 560 -31.29 -3.01 34.87
CA VAL A 560 -30.57 -1.77 34.69
C VAL A 560 -30.65 -0.90 35.96
N VAL A 561 -29.51 -0.70 36.58
CA VAL A 561 -29.39 0.15 37.76
C VAL A 561 -29.31 1.62 37.39
N ARG A 562 -30.10 2.44 38.07
CA ARG A 562 -30.11 3.89 37.83
C ARG A 562 -28.74 4.52 38.08
N PRO A 563 -28.16 5.29 37.13
CA PRO A 563 -26.85 5.91 37.35
C PRO A 563 -26.90 6.89 38.53
N PRO A 564 -25.82 6.97 39.34
CA PRO A 564 -25.75 7.91 40.45
C PRO A 564 -25.89 9.34 39.94
N GLY A 565 -26.89 10.07 40.43
CA GLY A 565 -27.14 11.47 40.08
C GLY A 565 -28.40 11.76 39.26
N ALA A 566 -29.05 10.75 38.65
CA ALA A 566 -30.28 10.95 37.89
C ALA A 566 -31.56 11.15 38.75
N GLY A 567 -31.41 11.37 40.04
CA GLY A 567 -32.49 11.51 41.00
C GLY A 567 -32.66 12.92 41.64
N ARG A 568 -31.88 13.89 41.24
CA ARG A 568 -32.07 15.27 41.66
C ARG A 568 -32.72 16.05 40.52
N SER A 569 -34.05 16.13 40.55
CA SER A 569 -34.73 17.25 39.91
C SER A 569 -34.27 18.55 40.56
N PRO A 570 -34.14 19.64 39.83
CA PRO A 570 -33.80 20.95 40.38
C PRO A 570 -34.81 21.42 41.44
#